data_56167a1b5a1ab49a2633f973ef1433e7
#
_entry.id   56167a1b5a1ab49a2633f973ef1433e7
#
_cell.length_a   1.000
_cell.length_b   1.000
_cell.length_c   1.000
_cell.angle_alpha   90.00
_cell.angle_beta   90.00
_cell.angle_gamma   90.00
#
_symmetry.space_group_name_H-M   'P 1'
#
loop_
_entity.id
_entity.type
_entity.pdbx_description
1 polymer ?
#
loop_
_entity_poly.entity_id
_entity_poly.type
_entity_poly.pdbx_seq_one_letter_code
_entity_poly.pdbx_strand_id
1 'polypeptide(L)'
;MKDLSILIPARNEMFLARTVEDLLEHSESDFEIIVVLDGEWANPPITQHPKVSIIYVPESVGQRAATNLAARLSKAKYVVKCDAHCSFDQGWDKKMISAFEKVGDNAIIVPVMKNLHAFDWKCYHCGWKKYQGPTPSKCESCGKTDKVRRKMVWEPRRGINSTSYSFDSEPHFQYFEDWKHRPEYIKDKEEKRLTET
;
A
#
# COMPACT_ATOMS: atom_id res chain seq x y z
N MET A 1 24.43 6.89 3.02
CA MET A 1 23.23 7.17 2.17
C MET A 1 22.29 6.02 2.41
N LYS A 2 20.99 6.26 2.66
CA LYS A 2 20.01 5.19 2.86
C LYS A 2 19.84 4.34 1.60
N ASP A 3 19.45 3.08 1.78
CA ASP A 3 19.15 2.21 0.62
C ASP A 3 17.77 2.55 0.05
N LEU A 4 16.78 2.77 0.93
CA LEU A 4 15.39 2.93 0.56
C LEU A 4 14.69 4.04 1.35
N SER A 5 13.96 4.93 0.66
CA SER A 5 12.96 5.82 1.27
C SER A 5 11.56 5.34 0.92
N ILE A 6 10.74 5.12 1.94
CA ILE A 6 9.34 4.71 1.82
C ILE A 6 8.46 5.95 1.96
N LEU A 7 7.75 6.30 0.90
CA LEU A 7 6.97 7.53 0.80
C LEU A 7 5.49 7.22 1.00
N ILE A 8 4.88 7.80 2.03
CA ILE A 8 3.47 7.56 2.38
C ILE A 8 2.70 8.88 2.39
N PRO A 9 2.03 9.25 1.29
CA PRO A 9 1.04 10.31 1.32
C PRO A 9 -0.23 9.80 2.02
N ALA A 10 -0.72 10.51 3.01
CA ALA A 10 -1.88 10.10 3.78
C ALA A 10 -2.82 11.28 4.07
N ARG A 11 -4.12 11.05 3.93
CA ARG A 11 -5.18 11.99 4.31
C ARG A 11 -6.34 11.22 4.92
N ASN A 12 -6.64 11.51 6.19
CA ASN A 12 -7.74 10.87 6.92
C ASN A 12 -7.71 9.33 6.83
N GLU A 13 -6.51 8.73 6.93
CA GLU A 13 -6.32 7.29 6.75
C GLU A 13 -6.13 6.57 8.10
N MET A 14 -7.14 5.83 8.49
CA MET A 14 -7.22 5.15 9.78
C MET A 14 -6.20 4.01 9.97
N PHE A 15 -5.64 3.48 8.88
CA PHE A 15 -4.68 2.38 8.93
C PHE A 15 -3.22 2.84 8.85
N LEU A 16 -2.99 4.15 8.75
CA LEU A 16 -1.65 4.71 8.57
C LEU A 16 -0.68 4.29 9.68
N ALA A 17 -1.09 4.41 10.95
CA ALA A 17 -0.25 4.01 12.07
C ALA A 17 0.13 2.52 11.99
N ARG A 18 -0.85 1.65 11.67
CA ARG A 18 -0.61 0.21 11.52
C ARG A 18 0.30 -0.10 10.33
N THR A 19 0.17 0.61 9.21
CA THR A 19 1.06 0.47 8.05
C THR A 19 2.50 0.83 8.41
N VAL A 20 2.70 1.92 9.17
CA VAL A 20 4.04 2.34 9.61
C VAL A 20 4.65 1.31 10.56
N GLU A 21 3.87 0.76 11.51
CA GLU A 21 4.31 -0.33 12.38
C GLU A 21 4.72 -1.57 11.59
N ASP A 22 3.90 -1.98 10.62
CA ASP A 22 4.17 -3.13 9.75
C ASP A 22 5.46 -2.96 8.94
N LEU A 23 5.70 -1.76 8.40
CA LEU A 23 6.95 -1.43 7.71
C LEU A 23 8.17 -1.49 8.64
N LEU A 24 8.06 -0.96 9.86
CA LEU A 24 9.14 -1.00 10.84
C LEU A 24 9.48 -2.43 11.27
N GLU A 25 8.47 -3.30 11.34
CA GLU A 25 8.61 -4.70 11.74
C GLU A 25 9.22 -5.57 10.62
N HIS A 26 8.83 -5.34 9.36
CA HIS A 26 9.13 -6.24 8.26
C HIS A 26 10.24 -5.75 7.30
N SER A 27 10.71 -4.51 7.44
CA SER A 27 11.79 -3.98 6.59
C SER A 27 13.16 -4.23 7.23
N GLU A 28 14.13 -4.69 6.42
CA GLU A 28 15.44 -5.15 6.88
C GLU A 28 16.63 -4.38 6.30
N SER A 29 16.43 -3.51 5.29
CA SER A 29 17.48 -2.67 4.70
C SER A 29 17.80 -1.44 5.56
N ASP A 30 18.74 -0.61 5.14
CA ASP A 30 18.91 0.73 5.72
C ASP A 30 17.87 1.68 5.09
N PHE A 31 16.68 1.74 5.70
CA PHE A 31 15.54 2.48 5.21
C PHE A 31 15.15 3.67 6.09
N GLU A 32 14.35 4.55 5.52
CA GLU A 32 13.59 5.60 6.18
C GLU A 32 12.14 5.61 5.69
N ILE A 33 11.23 6.09 6.53
CA ILE A 33 9.82 6.28 6.21
C ILE A 33 9.53 7.78 6.26
N ILE A 34 8.98 8.31 5.16
CA ILE A 34 8.59 9.72 5.05
C ILE A 34 7.09 9.78 4.85
N VAL A 35 6.39 10.16 5.90
CA VAL A 35 4.93 10.31 5.90
C VAL A 35 4.57 11.78 5.64
N VAL A 36 3.72 12.04 4.66
CA VAL A 36 3.14 13.36 4.43
C VAL A 36 1.66 13.32 4.79
N LEU A 37 1.31 14.04 5.85
CA LEU A 37 -0.06 14.22 6.31
C LEU A 37 -0.68 15.39 5.56
N ASP A 38 -1.58 15.09 4.63
CA ASP A 38 -2.14 16.04 3.67
C ASP A 38 -3.47 16.62 4.17
N GLY A 39 -3.40 17.67 4.95
CA GLY A 39 -4.56 18.43 5.46
C GLY A 39 -5.10 17.96 6.82
N GLU A 40 -4.80 16.73 7.24
CA GLU A 40 -5.32 16.17 8.49
C GLU A 40 -4.24 15.39 9.26
N TRP A 41 -4.29 15.45 10.58
CA TRP A 41 -3.42 14.67 11.45
C TRP A 41 -3.81 13.19 11.45
N ALA A 42 -2.79 12.33 11.66
CA ALA A 42 -3.01 10.89 11.77
C ALA A 42 -3.89 10.54 12.99
N ASN A 43 -4.91 9.72 12.75
CA ASN A 43 -5.75 9.16 13.81
C ASN A 43 -6.06 7.69 13.49
N PRO A 44 -5.50 6.70 14.23
CA PRO A 44 -4.59 6.83 15.41
C PRO A 44 -3.27 7.54 15.09
N PRO A 45 -2.61 8.15 16.09
CA PRO A 45 -1.32 8.80 15.91
C PRO A 45 -0.22 7.77 15.56
N ILE A 46 0.75 8.20 14.76
CA ILE A 46 1.92 7.38 14.41
C ILE A 46 2.88 7.35 15.59
N THR A 47 3.38 6.17 15.93
CA THR A 47 4.42 6.00 16.96
C THR A 47 5.71 6.70 16.53
N GLN A 48 6.30 7.50 17.44
CA GLN A 48 7.59 8.15 17.20
C GLN A 48 8.70 7.10 17.06
N HIS A 49 9.45 7.21 15.97
CA HIS A 49 10.56 6.31 15.70
C HIS A 49 11.67 7.03 14.91
N PRO A 50 12.98 6.78 15.16
CA PRO A 50 14.09 7.48 14.49
C PRO A 50 14.11 7.33 12.96
N LYS A 51 13.54 6.26 12.43
CA LYS A 51 13.42 6.03 10.99
C LYS A 51 12.18 6.67 10.36
N VAL A 52 11.30 7.32 11.14
CA VAL A 52 10.04 7.88 10.67
C VAL A 52 10.07 9.41 10.75
N SER A 53 9.89 10.06 9.61
CA SER A 53 9.72 11.49 9.49
C SER A 53 8.27 11.80 9.12
N ILE A 54 7.64 12.70 9.89
CA ILE A 54 6.26 13.12 9.64
C ILE A 54 6.27 14.58 9.21
N ILE A 55 5.71 14.86 8.04
CA ILE A 55 5.52 16.19 7.50
C ILE A 55 4.03 16.48 7.47
N TYR A 56 3.63 17.57 8.10
CA TYR A 56 2.25 18.04 8.09
C TYR A 56 2.08 19.18 7.10
N VAL A 57 1.15 19.05 6.17
CA VAL A 57 0.74 20.09 5.22
C VAL A 57 -0.67 20.52 5.61
N PRO A 58 -0.85 21.77 6.12
CA PRO A 58 -2.12 22.21 6.69
C PRO A 58 -3.27 22.29 5.69
N GLU A 59 -2.96 22.66 4.44
CA GLU A 59 -3.92 22.69 3.34
C GLU A 59 -3.65 21.52 2.39
N SER A 60 -4.69 20.75 2.08
CA SER A 60 -4.54 19.59 1.22
C SER A 60 -4.04 19.97 -0.17
N VAL A 61 -2.94 19.35 -0.57
CA VAL A 61 -2.29 19.53 -1.88
C VAL A 61 -2.52 18.34 -2.82
N GLY A 62 -3.10 17.25 -2.30
CA GLY A 62 -3.38 16.03 -3.02
C GLY A 62 -2.21 15.04 -3.07
N GLN A 63 -2.55 13.77 -3.33
CA GLN A 63 -1.63 12.65 -3.24
C GLN A 63 -0.34 12.83 -4.04
N ARG A 64 -0.42 13.35 -5.28
CA ARG A 64 0.76 13.53 -6.15
C ARG A 64 1.72 14.57 -5.60
N ALA A 65 1.21 15.71 -5.14
CA ALA A 65 2.03 16.76 -4.58
C ALA A 65 2.66 16.32 -3.24
N ALA A 66 1.90 15.63 -2.39
CA ALA A 66 2.38 15.04 -1.14
C ALA A 66 3.49 14.00 -1.40
N THR A 67 3.32 13.12 -2.39
CA THR A 67 4.36 12.16 -2.80
C THR A 67 5.62 12.86 -3.30
N ASN A 68 5.48 13.89 -4.15
CA ASN A 68 6.61 14.67 -4.65
C ASN A 68 7.33 15.42 -3.54
N LEU A 69 6.60 15.92 -2.54
CA LEU A 69 7.20 16.54 -1.36
C LEU A 69 8.05 15.52 -0.58
N ALA A 70 7.51 14.34 -0.30
CA ALA A 70 8.26 13.26 0.34
C ALA A 70 9.51 12.86 -0.47
N ALA A 71 9.37 12.72 -1.79
CA ALA A 71 10.50 12.38 -2.67
C ALA A 71 11.64 13.39 -2.65
N ARG A 72 11.32 14.69 -2.56
CA ARG A 72 12.35 15.76 -2.44
C ARG A 72 13.14 15.70 -1.13
N LEU A 73 12.57 15.10 -0.10
CA LEU A 73 13.20 14.95 1.23
C LEU A 73 13.97 13.64 1.35
N SER A 74 13.76 12.71 0.44
CA SER A 74 14.46 11.43 0.38
C SER A 74 15.96 11.62 0.26
N LYS A 75 16.71 10.80 1.00
CA LYS A 75 18.18 10.72 0.97
C LYS A 75 18.66 9.32 0.57
N ALA A 76 17.77 8.49 0.05
CA ALA A 76 18.07 7.12 -0.31
C ALA A 76 18.42 6.96 -1.79
N LYS A 77 19.05 5.82 -2.11
CA LYS A 77 19.31 5.41 -3.50
C LYS A 77 18.01 5.10 -4.24
N TYR A 78 17.11 4.38 -3.58
CA TYR A 78 15.81 3.99 -4.14
C TYR A 78 14.66 4.62 -3.37
N VAL A 79 13.53 4.81 -4.05
CA VAL A 79 12.30 5.29 -3.44
C VAL A 79 11.15 4.34 -3.78
N VAL A 80 10.25 4.11 -2.82
CA VAL A 80 9.00 3.41 -3.04
C VAL A 80 7.84 4.23 -2.51
N LYS A 81 6.79 4.41 -3.31
CA LYS A 81 5.52 4.96 -2.85
C LYS A 81 4.63 3.81 -2.41
N CYS A 82 4.09 3.87 -1.22
CA CYS A 82 3.04 2.95 -0.79
C CYS A 82 1.81 3.70 -0.28
N ASP A 83 0.68 3.01 -0.28
CA ASP A 83 -0.55 3.54 0.30
C ASP A 83 -0.51 3.40 1.83
N ALA A 84 -1.31 4.21 2.51
CA ALA A 84 -1.36 4.25 3.97
C ALA A 84 -2.18 3.10 4.61
N HIS A 85 -2.46 2.04 3.85
CA HIS A 85 -3.20 0.84 4.27
C HIS A 85 -2.59 -0.44 3.67
N CYS A 86 -1.28 -0.60 3.84
CA CYS A 86 -0.49 -1.72 3.32
C CYS A 86 0.08 -2.59 4.44
N SER A 87 0.28 -3.86 4.15
CA SER A 87 1.04 -4.82 4.94
C SER A 87 2.11 -5.46 4.08
N PHE A 88 3.20 -5.89 4.68
CA PHE A 88 4.41 -6.30 3.97
C PHE A 88 4.92 -7.65 4.45
N ASP A 89 5.52 -8.42 3.54
CA ASP A 89 6.26 -9.63 3.89
C ASP A 89 7.60 -9.30 4.55
N GLN A 90 8.11 -10.23 5.35
CA GLN A 90 9.44 -10.10 5.94
C GLN A 90 10.54 -9.92 4.87
N GLY A 91 11.36 -8.88 5.01
CA GLY A 91 12.47 -8.55 4.11
C GLY A 91 12.03 -8.19 2.68
N TRP A 92 10.79 -7.71 2.51
CA TRP A 92 10.25 -7.28 1.23
C TRP A 92 11.13 -6.26 0.53
N ASP A 93 11.69 -5.32 1.28
CA ASP A 93 12.55 -4.24 0.81
C ASP A 93 13.87 -4.76 0.25
N LYS A 94 14.52 -5.71 0.91
CA LYS A 94 15.72 -6.37 0.38
C LYS A 94 15.42 -7.13 -0.91
N LYS A 95 14.28 -7.81 -0.99
CA LYS A 95 13.84 -8.51 -2.21
C LYS A 95 13.66 -7.52 -3.37
N MET A 96 13.03 -6.37 -3.11
CA MET A 96 12.85 -5.31 -4.11
C MET A 96 14.18 -4.71 -4.55
N ILE A 97 15.06 -4.40 -3.61
CA ILE A 97 16.41 -3.84 -3.90
C ILE A 97 17.23 -4.83 -4.73
N SER A 98 17.24 -6.11 -4.36
CA SER A 98 17.98 -7.14 -5.11
C SER A 98 17.47 -7.36 -6.53
N ALA A 99 16.22 -7.03 -6.81
CA ALA A 99 15.70 -7.11 -8.17
C ALA A 99 16.38 -6.10 -9.11
N PHE A 100 16.81 -4.93 -8.61
CA PHE A 100 17.57 -3.96 -9.41
C PHE A 100 18.96 -4.50 -9.83
N GLU A 101 19.54 -5.43 -9.08
CA GLU A 101 20.80 -6.09 -9.49
C GLU A 101 20.63 -6.88 -10.78
N LYS A 102 19.41 -7.37 -11.05
CA LYS A 102 19.09 -8.15 -12.25
C LYS A 102 18.64 -7.30 -13.43
N VAL A 103 17.89 -6.22 -13.18
CA VAL A 103 17.28 -5.41 -14.24
C VAL A 103 17.97 -4.07 -14.46
N GLY A 104 18.89 -3.68 -13.56
CA GLY A 104 19.57 -2.38 -13.58
C GLY A 104 18.75 -1.26 -12.96
N ASP A 105 19.42 -0.12 -12.69
CA ASP A 105 18.83 1.00 -11.96
C ASP A 105 17.84 1.85 -12.82
N ASN A 106 17.78 1.62 -14.13
CA ASN A 106 16.85 2.32 -15.03
C ASN A 106 15.55 1.53 -15.20
N ALA A 107 14.93 1.17 -14.08
CA ALA A 107 13.72 0.36 -14.03
C ALA A 107 12.77 0.83 -12.95
N ILE A 108 11.49 0.50 -13.11
CA ILE A 108 10.46 0.58 -12.07
C ILE A 108 10.04 -0.83 -11.73
N ILE A 109 10.16 -1.18 -10.45
CA ILE A 109 9.79 -2.51 -9.95
C ILE A 109 8.47 -2.41 -9.20
N VAL A 110 7.51 -3.24 -9.58
CA VAL A 110 6.19 -3.33 -8.94
C VAL A 110 6.09 -4.68 -8.25
N PRO A 111 5.81 -4.73 -6.93
CA PRO A 111 5.67 -5.99 -6.22
C PRO A 111 4.37 -6.70 -6.58
N VAL A 112 4.35 -8.00 -6.39
CA VAL A 112 3.11 -8.79 -6.41
C VAL A 112 2.23 -8.36 -5.24
N MET A 113 0.99 -7.96 -5.53
CA MET A 113 0.04 -7.47 -4.52
C MET A 113 -1.07 -8.49 -4.25
N LYS A 114 -1.45 -8.58 -2.98
CA LYS A 114 -2.63 -9.31 -2.50
C LYS A 114 -3.57 -8.33 -1.82
N ASN A 115 -4.87 -8.62 -1.86
CA ASN A 115 -5.81 -7.83 -1.06
C ASN A 115 -5.54 -8.00 0.43
N LEU A 116 -5.48 -6.90 1.16
CA LEU A 116 -5.37 -6.90 2.61
C LEU A 116 -6.75 -7.14 3.25
N HIS A 117 -6.84 -8.16 4.07
CA HIS A 117 -7.95 -8.32 5.00
C HIS A 117 -7.66 -7.48 6.25
N ALA A 118 -8.00 -6.19 6.20
CA ALA A 118 -7.64 -5.26 7.26
C ALA A 118 -8.50 -5.45 8.51
N PHE A 119 -9.81 -5.68 8.38
CA PHE A 119 -10.71 -5.85 9.52
C PHE A 119 -11.97 -6.64 9.17
N ASP A 120 -12.62 -7.15 10.21
CA ASP A 120 -14.02 -7.62 10.19
C ASP A 120 -14.92 -6.66 10.98
N TRP A 121 -16.15 -6.51 10.54
CA TRP A 121 -17.23 -6.10 11.43
C TRP A 121 -17.60 -7.27 12.33
N LYS A 122 -17.52 -7.09 13.65
CA LYS A 122 -17.87 -8.13 14.64
C LYS A 122 -18.97 -7.63 15.56
N CYS A 123 -19.98 -8.45 15.75
CA CYS A 123 -20.98 -8.23 16.80
C CYS A 123 -20.50 -8.81 18.13
N TYR A 124 -20.32 -7.98 19.14
CA TYR A 124 -19.86 -8.39 20.46
C TYR A 124 -20.97 -8.96 21.35
N HIS A 125 -22.19 -9.10 20.80
CA HIS A 125 -23.28 -9.78 21.48
C HIS A 125 -23.45 -11.23 21.03
N CYS A 126 -23.48 -11.48 19.70
CA CYS A 126 -23.76 -12.82 19.15
C CYS A 126 -22.56 -13.44 18.41
N GLY A 127 -21.43 -12.73 18.31
CA GLY A 127 -20.24 -13.24 17.62
C GLY A 127 -20.27 -13.16 16.08
N TRP A 128 -21.38 -12.68 15.49
CA TRP A 128 -21.49 -12.49 14.03
C TRP A 128 -20.32 -11.67 13.49
N LYS A 129 -19.83 -12.04 12.29
CA LYS A 129 -18.74 -11.35 11.59
C LYS A 129 -19.11 -11.10 10.15
N LYS A 130 -18.64 -9.98 9.61
CA LYS A 130 -18.71 -9.61 8.19
C LYS A 130 -17.41 -9.02 7.73
N TYR A 131 -16.90 -9.51 6.61
CA TYR A 131 -15.71 -8.98 5.95
C TYR A 131 -15.93 -7.52 5.56
N GLN A 132 -15.05 -6.64 5.96
CA GLN A 132 -14.93 -5.21 5.57
C GLN A 132 -16.23 -4.57 4.99
N GLY A 133 -16.06 -3.54 4.18
CA GLY A 133 -17.19 -2.86 3.54
C GLY A 133 -17.83 -1.77 4.42
N PRO A 134 -18.97 -1.23 4.00
CA PRO A 134 -19.62 -0.13 4.69
C PRO A 134 -20.08 -0.52 6.09
N THR A 135 -20.17 0.48 6.97
CA THR A 135 -20.61 0.29 8.36
C THR A 135 -22.04 -0.29 8.41
N PRO A 136 -22.24 -1.47 8.99
CA PRO A 136 -23.59 -2.02 9.16
C PRO A 136 -24.39 -1.16 10.13
N SER A 137 -25.61 -0.82 9.77
CA SER A 137 -26.54 -0.07 10.65
C SER A 137 -26.97 -0.90 11.86
N LYS A 138 -26.99 -2.22 11.71
CA LYS A 138 -27.33 -3.20 12.76
C LYS A 138 -26.63 -4.53 12.49
N CYS A 139 -26.53 -5.39 13.51
CA CYS A 139 -26.09 -6.76 13.32
C CYS A 139 -27.09 -7.54 12.46
N GLU A 140 -26.63 -8.13 11.36
CA GLU A 140 -27.48 -8.91 10.45
C GLU A 140 -28.00 -10.22 11.08
N SER A 141 -27.36 -10.71 12.15
CA SER A 141 -27.75 -11.92 12.85
C SER A 141 -28.72 -11.67 14.01
N CYS A 142 -28.45 -10.70 14.88
CA CYS A 142 -29.24 -10.49 16.11
C CYS A 142 -29.96 -9.13 16.18
N GLY A 143 -29.84 -8.29 15.14
CA GLY A 143 -30.53 -7.00 15.02
C GLY A 143 -30.00 -5.87 15.92
N LYS A 144 -29.06 -6.11 16.83
CA LYS A 144 -28.51 -5.08 17.72
C LYS A 144 -27.71 -4.03 16.95
N THR A 145 -27.95 -2.77 17.25
CA THR A 145 -27.35 -1.63 16.54
C THR A 145 -26.04 -1.14 17.17
N ASP A 146 -25.89 -1.28 18.47
CA ASP A 146 -24.79 -0.71 19.28
C ASP A 146 -23.64 -1.70 19.58
N LYS A 147 -23.73 -2.94 19.10
CA LYS A 147 -22.78 -4.02 19.42
C LYS A 147 -21.83 -4.39 18.29
N VAL A 148 -21.97 -3.76 17.13
CA VAL A 148 -21.10 -4.02 15.97
C VAL A 148 -19.91 -3.04 16.00
N ARG A 149 -18.70 -3.59 15.99
CA ARG A 149 -17.45 -2.83 15.98
C ARG A 149 -16.47 -3.46 14.99
N ARG A 150 -15.49 -2.68 14.53
CA ARG A 150 -14.36 -3.19 13.76
C ARG A 150 -13.45 -4.04 14.65
N LYS A 151 -13.07 -5.20 14.15
CA LYS A 151 -12.01 -6.03 14.71
C LYS A 151 -10.88 -6.11 13.70
N MET A 152 -9.71 -5.63 14.04
CA MET A 152 -8.50 -5.73 13.21
C MET A 152 -8.18 -7.20 12.92
N VAL A 153 -7.85 -7.50 11.66
CA VAL A 153 -7.39 -8.81 11.18
C VAL A 153 -5.97 -8.69 10.66
N TRP A 154 -5.74 -7.82 9.67
CA TRP A 154 -4.43 -7.46 9.12
C TRP A 154 -3.68 -8.63 8.50
N GLU A 155 -4.32 -9.36 7.61
CA GLU A 155 -3.80 -10.55 6.96
C GLU A 155 -3.98 -10.47 5.43
N PRO A 156 -3.06 -11.01 4.63
CA PRO A 156 -3.26 -11.09 3.19
C PRO A 156 -4.38 -12.09 2.87
N ARG A 157 -5.24 -11.76 1.92
CA ARG A 157 -6.19 -12.72 1.37
C ARG A 157 -5.47 -13.73 0.49
N ARG A 158 -6.06 -14.91 0.36
CA ARG A 158 -5.55 -15.94 -0.55
C ARG A 158 -5.67 -15.47 -2.00
N GLY A 159 -4.66 -15.80 -2.78
CA GLY A 159 -4.60 -15.46 -4.20
C GLY A 159 -3.96 -14.08 -4.46
N ILE A 160 -3.49 -13.90 -5.67
CA ILE A 160 -2.91 -12.67 -6.19
C ILE A 160 -4.06 -11.86 -6.79
N ASN A 161 -4.20 -10.60 -6.39
CA ASN A 161 -5.29 -9.77 -6.86
C ASN A 161 -4.93 -8.91 -8.06
N SER A 162 -3.71 -8.37 -8.06
CA SER A 162 -3.16 -7.61 -9.19
C SER A 162 -1.66 -7.75 -9.17
N THR A 163 -1.07 -7.94 -10.34
CA THR A 163 0.37 -8.09 -10.49
C THR A 163 0.96 -7.00 -11.35
N SER A 164 0.17 -6.38 -12.22
CA SER A 164 0.70 -5.40 -13.15
C SER A 164 -0.36 -4.46 -13.67
N TYR A 165 0.12 -3.35 -14.17
CA TYR A 165 -0.61 -2.40 -14.97
C TYR A 165 0.27 -2.03 -16.15
N SER A 166 -0.34 -1.51 -17.19
CA SER A 166 0.34 -1.04 -18.38
C SER A 166 -0.19 0.32 -18.80
N PHE A 167 0.51 0.95 -19.75
CA PHE A 167 0.04 2.13 -20.44
C PHE A 167 -0.18 1.76 -21.90
N ASP A 168 -1.25 2.27 -22.50
CA ASP A 168 -1.45 2.18 -23.94
C ASP A 168 -0.55 3.17 -24.70
N SER A 169 -0.67 3.21 -26.02
CA SER A 169 0.11 4.11 -26.88
C SER A 169 -0.11 5.59 -26.58
N GLU A 170 -1.26 5.94 -26.00
CA GLU A 170 -1.57 7.27 -25.49
C GLU A 170 -1.57 7.19 -23.96
N PRO A 171 -0.53 7.39 -23.23
CA PRO A 171 -0.20 6.95 -21.89
C PRO A 171 -1.38 6.90 -20.87
N HIS A 172 -2.44 6.18 -21.22
CA HIS A 172 -3.54 5.90 -20.34
C HIS A 172 -3.23 4.66 -19.51
N PHE A 173 -3.49 4.76 -18.20
CA PHE A 173 -3.37 3.64 -17.28
C PHE A 173 -4.38 2.54 -17.62
N GLN A 174 -3.90 1.31 -17.73
CA GLN A 174 -4.71 0.13 -17.97
C GLN A 174 -4.50 -0.89 -16.84
N TYR A 175 -5.57 -1.41 -16.26
CA TYR A 175 -5.47 -2.54 -15.36
C TYR A 175 -5.12 -3.82 -16.11
N PHE A 176 -4.34 -4.69 -15.48
CA PHE A 176 -3.91 -5.95 -16.11
C PHE A 176 -5.08 -6.81 -16.57
N GLU A 177 -6.18 -6.90 -15.80
CA GLU A 177 -7.37 -7.65 -16.17
C GLU A 177 -8.00 -7.17 -17.49
N ASP A 178 -7.92 -5.87 -17.79
CA ASP A 178 -8.41 -5.30 -19.03
C ASP A 178 -7.37 -5.45 -20.15
N TRP A 179 -6.09 -5.28 -19.79
CA TRP A 179 -4.97 -5.33 -20.72
C TRP A 179 -4.69 -6.73 -21.26
N LYS A 180 -4.74 -7.77 -20.44
CA LYS A 180 -4.38 -9.14 -20.80
C LYS A 180 -5.21 -9.76 -21.95
N HIS A 181 -6.36 -9.16 -22.25
CA HIS A 181 -7.23 -9.59 -23.35
C HIS A 181 -6.99 -8.81 -24.65
N ARG A 182 -6.10 -7.83 -24.66
CA ARG A 182 -5.81 -7.02 -25.85
C ARG A 182 -4.80 -7.71 -26.75
N PRO A 183 -4.94 -7.52 -28.09
CA PRO A 183 -3.99 -8.10 -29.06
C PRO A 183 -2.54 -7.71 -28.80
N GLU A 184 -2.30 -6.47 -28.34
CA GLU A 184 -0.98 -5.95 -28.02
C GLU A 184 -0.31 -6.75 -26.89
N TYR A 185 -1.04 -7.06 -25.82
CA TYR A 185 -0.52 -7.88 -24.73
C TYR A 185 -0.18 -9.29 -25.20
N ILE A 186 -1.06 -9.92 -25.98
CA ILE A 186 -0.86 -11.26 -26.51
C ILE A 186 0.41 -11.29 -27.37
N LYS A 187 0.57 -10.30 -28.25
CA LYS A 187 1.77 -10.15 -29.06
C LYS A 187 3.04 -9.96 -28.25
N ASP A 188 3.02 -9.07 -27.27
CA ASP A 188 4.19 -8.81 -26.41
C ASP A 188 4.57 -10.03 -25.56
N LYS A 189 3.59 -10.81 -25.12
CA LYS A 189 3.81 -12.08 -24.41
C LYS A 189 4.44 -13.14 -25.33
N GLU A 190 3.95 -13.29 -26.55
CA GLU A 190 4.51 -14.19 -27.56
C GLU A 190 5.94 -13.82 -27.92
N GLU A 191 6.24 -12.53 -28.05
CA GLU A 191 7.57 -11.99 -28.31
C GLU A 191 8.48 -12.00 -27.07
N LYS A 192 8.02 -12.50 -25.91
CA LYS A 192 8.72 -12.54 -24.62
C LYS A 192 9.20 -11.16 -24.12
N ARG A 193 8.50 -10.10 -24.50
CA ARG A 193 8.79 -8.73 -24.04
C ARG A 193 8.22 -8.46 -22.65
N LEU A 194 7.18 -9.23 -22.25
CA LEU A 194 6.60 -9.17 -20.90
C LEU A 194 7.17 -10.32 -20.08
N THR A 195 7.87 -10.00 -19.04
CA THR A 195 8.27 -10.95 -18.00
C THR A 195 7.19 -10.97 -16.95
N GLU A 196 6.45 -12.07 -16.85
CA GLU A 196 5.66 -12.36 -15.66
C GLU A 196 6.66 -12.67 -14.52
N THR A 197 6.82 -11.77 -13.58
CA THR A 197 7.56 -11.98 -12.33
C THR A 197 6.58 -12.24 -11.20
#